data_8dba58c5bb0e73fd132cef49955c5d71
#
_entry.id   8dba58c5bb0e73fd132cef49955c5d71
#
_cell.length_a   1.000
_cell.length_b   1.000
_cell.length_c   1.000
_cell.angle_alpha   90.00
_cell.angle_beta   90.00
_cell.angle_gamma   90.00
#
_symmetry.space_group_name_H-M   'P 1'
#
loop_
_entity.id
_entity.type
_entity.pdbx_description
1 polymer ?
#
loop_
_entity_poly.entity_id
_entity_poly.type
_entity_poly.pdbx_seq_one_letter_code
_entity_poly.pdbx_strand_id
1 'polypeptide(L)'
;MKMKRGSIPCLCTELNLALTLHGGQSFRWTACDSGYKGIFNGCIWTLSQNKTHLSYTVQGHLKDSVNYDNILSEYFRLSVSLKEHYKQWAKADIHFQKRLDENNAVRILKQDVVENLFSFICSSNNNISRYFFKMELKCAVQTYAWGKLGMNSIVASLIKSANADFVVDEQKTYAELWMGTHENGPSYLKDTDIPLQKYIQENTVALGNNVVQTFCSNLPFLFKVLSINKALSIQVHPNKQKAKELHELYPDVYKDPNHKPELAIALSPFEALCGFRPINEIKDYVNDIPELFAVIGETNVRRLTQTDDSMISDALQQSFHSLMTCDSNEVARQLRSLIDRLHNTDDCYRQWVKADLLERLHNDYPGDIGCFTIYLFNYVSMLPGEAIYIGPNVPHAYLSGDCIECMACSDNVIRAGLTPKPKDIETLIQVLSFECKSIEKIQPSREDTFIQVFRPPVSEFAVAKITLPPGQPSYNLKPRNSASILLIVNGKAKISSKIFSRGSVLFIPANDEVEIKVLCGCHPMLMFQAFSNV
;
A
#
# COMPACT_ATOMS: atom_id res chain seq x y z
N MET A 1 31.97 -32.97 -9.95
CA MET A 1 31.95 -33.25 -8.49
C MET A 1 31.30 -34.60 -8.27
N LYS A 2 31.92 -35.47 -7.43
CA LYS A 2 31.24 -36.70 -7.01
C LYS A 2 29.97 -36.36 -6.19
N MET A 3 28.92 -37.13 -6.38
CA MET A 3 27.65 -36.97 -5.69
C MET A 3 27.20 -38.30 -5.09
N LYS A 4 26.75 -38.29 -3.84
CA LYS A 4 26.17 -39.46 -3.14
C LYS A 4 24.78 -39.14 -2.63
N ARG A 5 23.87 -40.11 -2.69
CA ARG A 5 22.50 -39.99 -2.18
C ARG A 5 22.26 -41.07 -1.13
N GLY A 6 21.44 -40.75 -0.14
CA GLY A 6 21.03 -41.66 0.89
C GLY A 6 19.68 -41.27 1.49
N SER A 7 19.18 -42.15 2.36
CA SER A 7 17.93 -41.93 3.05
C SER A 7 17.95 -42.63 4.40
N ILE A 8 17.59 -41.92 5.46
CA ILE A 8 17.57 -42.43 6.85
C ILE A 8 16.11 -42.55 7.29
N PRO A 9 15.67 -43.69 7.85
CA PRO A 9 14.36 -43.79 8.46
C PRO A 9 14.22 -42.77 9.60
N CYS A 10 13.30 -41.81 9.46
CA CYS A 10 13.05 -40.76 10.44
C CYS A 10 11.61 -40.27 10.31
N LEU A 11 10.79 -40.49 11.33
CA LEU A 11 9.41 -40.01 11.36
C LEU A 11 9.39 -38.49 11.53
N CYS A 12 8.39 -37.81 10.97
CA CYS A 12 8.19 -36.39 11.19
C CYS A 12 7.90 -36.02 12.66
N THR A 13 7.43 -36.99 13.47
CA THR A 13 7.27 -36.85 14.93
C THR A 13 8.59 -36.97 15.70
N GLU A 14 9.67 -37.43 15.06
CA GLU A 14 11.02 -37.48 15.64
C GLU A 14 11.93 -36.32 15.14
N LEU A 15 11.64 -35.78 13.98
CA LEU A 15 12.35 -34.60 13.43
C LEU A 15 11.38 -33.81 12.54
N ASN A 16 11.21 -32.53 12.84
CA ASN A 16 10.67 -31.58 11.88
C ASN A 16 11.86 -30.78 11.30
N LEU A 17 12.20 -31.11 10.04
CA LEU A 17 13.40 -30.56 9.38
C LEU A 17 13.31 -29.03 9.26
N ALA A 18 12.14 -28.50 8.89
CA ALA A 18 11.92 -27.07 8.75
C ALA A 18 12.14 -26.32 10.07
N LEU A 19 11.44 -26.72 11.11
CA LEU A 19 11.53 -26.09 12.42
C LEU A 19 12.93 -26.23 13.04
N THR A 20 13.60 -27.37 12.82
CA THR A 20 14.93 -27.61 13.38
C THR A 20 16.00 -26.74 12.69
N LEU A 21 15.97 -26.64 11.36
CA LEU A 21 16.97 -25.88 10.60
C LEU A 21 16.78 -24.37 10.64
N HIS A 22 15.51 -23.90 10.81
CA HIS A 22 15.20 -22.47 10.94
C HIS A 22 15.02 -22.00 12.39
N GLY A 23 15.15 -22.89 13.36
CA GLY A 23 14.97 -22.58 14.79
C GLY A 23 16.08 -21.74 15.45
N GLY A 24 16.93 -21.08 14.66
CA GLY A 24 18.01 -20.19 15.19
C GLY A 24 19.25 -20.91 15.72
N GLN A 25 19.36 -22.22 15.53
CA GLN A 25 20.53 -23.01 15.98
C GLN A 25 21.66 -23.01 14.93
N SER A 26 21.34 -22.85 13.65
CA SER A 26 22.29 -22.85 12.54
C SER A 26 21.80 -21.91 11.44
N PHE A 27 22.73 -21.16 10.83
CA PHE A 27 22.45 -20.22 9.74
C PHE A 27 23.03 -20.67 8.40
N ARG A 28 23.41 -21.93 8.29
CA ARG A 28 24.03 -22.51 7.10
C ARG A 28 23.05 -23.10 6.10
N TRP A 29 21.78 -23.25 6.48
CA TRP A 29 20.76 -23.92 5.69
C TRP A 29 19.84 -22.93 5.01
N THR A 30 19.66 -23.08 3.71
CA THR A 30 18.75 -22.27 2.89
C THR A 30 17.69 -23.16 2.27
N ALA A 31 16.44 -22.76 2.31
CA ALA A 31 15.34 -23.46 1.63
C ALA A 31 15.57 -23.40 0.10
N CYS A 32 15.28 -24.51 -0.59
CA CYS A 32 15.31 -24.65 -2.04
C CYS A 32 14.18 -25.56 -2.52
N ASP A 33 13.93 -25.62 -3.84
CA ASP A 33 12.81 -26.41 -4.43
C ASP A 33 12.83 -27.90 -4.02
N SER A 34 14.01 -28.46 -3.74
CA SER A 34 14.20 -29.86 -3.32
C SER A 34 14.32 -30.04 -1.80
N GLY A 35 14.04 -29.00 -1.00
CA GLY A 35 14.13 -29.04 0.47
C GLY A 35 15.07 -27.99 1.06
N TYR A 36 16.17 -28.40 1.73
CA TYR A 36 17.12 -27.51 2.40
C TYR A 36 18.53 -27.77 1.92
N LYS A 37 19.23 -26.74 1.47
CA LYS A 37 20.61 -26.83 1.00
C LYS A 37 21.55 -26.08 1.95
N GLY A 38 22.67 -26.71 2.31
CA GLY A 38 23.65 -26.12 3.22
C GLY A 38 25.04 -26.71 3.07
N ILE A 39 26.03 -26.08 3.72
CA ILE A 39 27.40 -26.58 3.80
C ILE A 39 27.59 -27.15 5.21
N PHE A 40 27.88 -28.44 5.30
CA PHE A 40 28.13 -29.12 6.55
C PHE A 40 29.27 -30.17 6.37
N ASN A 41 30.17 -30.23 7.34
CA ASN A 41 31.33 -31.14 7.32
C ASN A 41 32.13 -31.12 5.98
N GLY A 42 32.37 -29.90 5.46
CA GLY A 42 33.14 -29.68 4.23
C GLY A 42 32.47 -30.11 2.92
N CYS A 43 31.20 -30.50 2.97
CA CYS A 43 30.40 -30.90 1.82
C CYS A 43 29.14 -30.06 1.68
N ILE A 44 28.60 -29.99 0.45
CA ILE A 44 27.27 -29.40 0.17
C ILE A 44 26.25 -30.50 0.35
N TRP A 45 25.29 -30.26 1.23
CA TRP A 45 24.18 -31.15 1.49
C TRP A 45 22.88 -30.55 0.97
N THR A 46 22.03 -31.41 0.40
CA THR A 46 20.62 -31.08 0.13
C THR A 46 19.77 -32.11 0.87
N LEU A 47 18.89 -31.63 1.74
CA LEU A 47 18.06 -32.43 2.63
C LEU A 47 16.60 -32.28 2.26
N SER A 48 15.86 -33.36 2.25
CA SER A 48 14.39 -33.36 2.12
C SER A 48 13.80 -34.39 3.09
N GLN A 49 12.57 -34.15 3.52
CA GLN A 49 11.88 -35.02 4.46
C GLN A 49 10.48 -35.35 3.96
N ASN A 50 10.10 -36.61 4.07
CA ASN A 50 8.72 -37.06 3.97
C ASN A 50 8.23 -37.59 5.33
N LYS A 51 7.06 -38.19 5.39
CA LYS A 51 6.47 -38.66 6.67
C LYS A 51 7.31 -39.71 7.41
N THR A 52 8.17 -40.44 6.71
CA THR A 52 8.89 -41.62 7.26
C THR A 52 10.40 -41.60 7.07
N HIS A 53 10.91 -40.72 6.20
CA HIS A 53 12.35 -40.70 5.85
C HIS A 53 12.90 -39.30 5.72
N LEU A 54 14.16 -39.12 6.13
CA LEU A 54 15.03 -38.01 5.84
C LEU A 54 15.94 -38.39 4.68
N SER A 55 15.74 -37.80 3.52
CA SER A 55 16.55 -38.05 2.33
C SER A 55 17.62 -36.98 2.17
N TYR A 56 18.79 -37.36 1.65
CA TYR A 56 19.87 -36.41 1.44
C TYR A 56 20.63 -36.65 0.14
N THR A 57 21.24 -35.58 -0.36
CA THR A 57 22.26 -35.61 -1.41
C THR A 57 23.49 -34.86 -0.92
N VAL A 58 24.67 -35.47 -1.06
CA VAL A 58 25.98 -34.87 -0.68
C VAL A 58 26.85 -34.66 -1.92
N GLN A 59 27.43 -33.49 -2.06
CA GLN A 59 28.28 -33.09 -3.16
C GLN A 59 29.62 -32.51 -2.63
N GLY A 60 30.73 -32.85 -3.26
CA GLY A 60 32.05 -32.30 -2.87
C GLY A 60 33.16 -33.31 -2.99
N HIS A 61 34.18 -33.18 -2.12
CA HIS A 61 35.30 -34.13 -2.00
C HIS A 61 34.89 -35.35 -1.16
N LEU A 62 34.08 -36.25 -1.78
CA LEU A 62 33.54 -37.43 -1.10
C LEU A 62 34.64 -38.48 -0.89
N LYS A 63 34.65 -39.09 0.31
CA LYS A 63 35.51 -40.24 0.65
C LYS A 63 34.64 -41.49 0.70
N ASP A 64 35.06 -42.56 0.04
CA ASP A 64 34.27 -43.81 -0.03
C ASP A 64 34.19 -44.52 1.33
N SER A 65 35.16 -44.30 2.23
CA SER A 65 35.21 -44.82 3.60
C SER A 65 34.28 -44.08 4.59
N VAL A 66 33.61 -43.04 4.18
CA VAL A 66 32.77 -42.20 5.08
C VAL A 66 31.33 -42.64 5.01
N ASN A 67 30.76 -42.93 6.19
CA ASN A 67 29.34 -43.21 6.34
C ASN A 67 28.56 -41.91 6.56
N TYR A 68 27.92 -41.43 5.48
CA TYR A 68 27.15 -40.16 5.48
C TYR A 68 25.85 -40.28 6.26
N ASP A 69 25.23 -41.47 6.38
CA ASP A 69 24.06 -41.70 7.22
C ASP A 69 24.39 -41.43 8.69
N ASN A 70 25.53 -41.93 9.16
CA ASN A 70 25.99 -41.71 10.54
C ASN A 70 26.27 -40.23 10.83
N ILE A 71 26.92 -39.53 9.90
CA ILE A 71 27.22 -38.10 10.06
C ILE A 71 25.91 -37.31 10.24
N LEU A 72 24.91 -37.57 9.38
CA LEU A 72 23.65 -36.87 9.44
C LEU A 72 22.81 -37.29 10.66
N SER A 73 22.83 -38.57 11.02
CA SER A 73 22.18 -39.10 12.22
C SER A 73 22.75 -38.47 13.50
N GLU A 74 24.06 -38.29 13.57
CA GLU A 74 24.73 -37.60 14.68
C GLU A 74 24.38 -36.13 14.72
N TYR A 75 24.40 -35.45 13.57
CA TYR A 75 24.08 -34.03 13.47
C TYR A 75 22.69 -33.71 14.03
N PHE A 76 21.68 -34.55 13.68
CA PHE A 76 20.31 -34.42 14.21
C PHE A 76 20.07 -35.21 15.50
N ARG A 77 21.08 -35.90 16.06
CA ARG A 77 20.96 -36.73 17.27
C ARG A 77 19.81 -37.73 17.17
N LEU A 78 19.67 -38.42 16.05
CA LEU A 78 18.55 -39.33 15.78
C LEU A 78 18.55 -40.59 16.64
N SER A 79 19.62 -40.92 17.34
CA SER A 79 19.71 -41.99 18.32
C SER A 79 18.87 -41.75 19.57
N VAL A 80 18.42 -40.53 19.82
CA VAL A 80 17.59 -40.15 20.96
C VAL A 80 16.13 -40.09 20.52
N SER A 81 15.21 -40.83 21.16
CA SER A 81 13.78 -40.71 20.87
C SER A 81 13.19 -39.43 21.48
N LEU A 82 12.81 -38.50 20.64
CA LEU A 82 12.19 -37.24 21.06
C LEU A 82 10.77 -37.49 21.58
N LYS A 83 10.07 -38.44 20.98
CA LYS A 83 8.71 -38.85 21.41
C LYS A 83 8.68 -39.34 22.86
N GLU A 84 9.69 -40.12 23.28
CA GLU A 84 9.78 -40.58 24.68
C GLU A 84 10.06 -39.43 25.64
N HIS A 85 10.96 -38.53 25.28
CA HIS A 85 11.22 -37.34 26.07
C HIS A 85 9.99 -36.43 26.20
N TYR A 86 9.27 -36.22 25.11
CA TYR A 86 8.02 -35.45 25.15
C TYR A 86 6.99 -36.03 26.09
N LYS A 87 6.85 -37.38 26.12
CA LYS A 87 5.97 -38.06 27.09
C LYS A 87 6.42 -37.86 28.54
N GLN A 88 7.73 -37.88 28.79
CA GLN A 88 8.29 -37.62 30.12
C GLN A 88 8.09 -36.17 30.55
N TRP A 89 8.38 -35.21 29.68
CA TRP A 89 8.21 -33.78 29.96
C TRP A 89 6.75 -33.39 30.14
N ALA A 90 5.85 -33.94 29.35
CA ALA A 90 4.42 -33.73 29.51
C ALA A 90 3.85 -34.29 30.84
N LYS A 91 4.45 -35.37 31.40
CA LYS A 91 4.10 -35.86 32.74
C LYS A 91 4.65 -34.95 33.84
N ALA A 92 5.77 -34.31 33.63
CA ALA A 92 6.44 -33.48 34.63
C ALA A 92 5.90 -32.04 34.66
N ASP A 93 5.38 -31.53 33.55
CA ASP A 93 4.92 -30.14 33.40
C ASP A 93 3.59 -30.05 32.64
N ILE A 94 2.55 -29.59 33.35
CA ILE A 94 1.19 -29.40 32.81
C ILE A 94 1.12 -28.30 31.74
N HIS A 95 1.99 -27.28 31.77
CA HIS A 95 2.03 -26.24 30.76
C HIS A 95 2.66 -26.74 29.47
N PHE A 96 3.68 -27.61 29.60
CA PHE A 96 4.27 -28.31 28.46
C PHE A 96 3.25 -29.25 27.83
N GLN A 97 2.51 -30.04 28.63
CA GLN A 97 1.48 -30.96 28.16
C GLN A 97 0.40 -30.24 27.32
N LYS A 98 -0.07 -29.07 27.78
CA LYS A 98 -1.11 -28.28 27.09
C LYS A 98 -0.66 -27.69 25.75
N ARG A 99 0.64 -27.54 25.53
CA ARG A 99 1.24 -26.95 24.33
C ARG A 99 1.93 -27.97 23.42
N LEU A 100 1.91 -29.22 23.83
CA LEU A 100 2.55 -30.30 23.08
C LEU A 100 1.79 -30.51 21.77
N ASP A 101 2.47 -30.30 20.65
CA ASP A 101 2.08 -30.73 19.32
C ASP A 101 3.12 -31.75 18.82
N GLU A 102 2.70 -32.98 18.60
CA GLU A 102 3.59 -34.06 18.12
C GLU A 102 4.25 -33.74 16.76
N ASN A 103 3.71 -32.79 15.99
CA ASN A 103 4.27 -32.37 14.72
C ASN A 103 5.43 -31.34 14.90
N ASN A 104 5.62 -30.80 16.09
CA ASN A 104 6.67 -29.82 16.40
C ASN A 104 7.96 -30.49 16.93
N ALA A 105 8.40 -31.56 16.27
CA ALA A 105 9.60 -32.31 16.63
C ALA A 105 10.89 -31.54 16.33
N VAL A 106 11.23 -30.56 17.17
CA VAL A 106 12.47 -29.74 17.08
C VAL A 106 13.60 -30.45 17.81
N ARG A 107 14.74 -30.61 17.14
CA ARG A 107 15.95 -31.22 17.72
C ARG A 107 17.05 -30.21 17.97
N ILE A 108 17.86 -30.46 18.99
CA ILE A 108 19.09 -29.71 19.22
C ILE A 108 20.18 -30.30 18.33
N LEU A 109 20.74 -29.49 17.46
CA LEU A 109 21.79 -29.89 16.52
C LEU A 109 23.12 -30.18 17.22
N LYS A 110 23.83 -31.23 16.80
CA LYS A 110 25.23 -31.47 17.19
C LYS A 110 26.14 -30.70 16.24
N GLN A 111 26.48 -29.48 16.62
CA GLN A 111 27.32 -28.56 15.84
C GLN A 111 28.77 -28.56 16.32
N ASP A 112 29.67 -28.11 15.44
CA ASP A 112 31.00 -27.71 15.85
C ASP A 112 30.96 -26.59 16.90
N VAL A 113 31.87 -26.63 17.88
CA VAL A 113 31.89 -25.68 19.02
C VAL A 113 32.03 -24.24 18.54
N VAL A 114 32.88 -23.99 17.54
CA VAL A 114 33.12 -22.65 16.98
C VAL A 114 31.89 -22.18 16.22
N GLU A 115 31.27 -23.07 15.41
CA GLU A 115 30.01 -22.76 14.70
C GLU A 115 28.88 -22.43 15.69
N ASN A 116 28.75 -23.23 16.76
CA ASN A 116 27.74 -23.00 17.78
C ASN A 116 27.95 -21.66 18.51
N LEU A 117 29.19 -21.31 18.84
CA LEU A 117 29.54 -20.04 19.44
C LEU A 117 29.20 -18.86 18.53
N PHE A 118 29.56 -18.92 17.24
CA PHE A 118 29.19 -17.86 16.30
C PHE A 118 27.69 -17.78 16.07
N SER A 119 26.98 -18.91 15.97
CA SER A 119 25.53 -18.95 15.89
C SER A 119 24.88 -18.34 17.13
N PHE A 120 25.41 -18.61 18.32
CA PHE A 120 24.95 -18.01 19.59
C PHE A 120 25.22 -16.51 19.63
N ILE A 121 26.41 -16.05 19.29
CA ILE A 121 26.75 -14.61 19.21
C ILE A 121 25.83 -13.90 18.21
N CYS A 122 25.60 -14.51 17.05
CA CYS A 122 24.68 -13.99 16.05
C CYS A 122 23.22 -13.96 16.55
N SER A 123 22.80 -14.94 17.36
CA SER A 123 21.44 -15.03 17.89
C SER A 123 21.20 -14.15 19.11
N SER A 124 22.21 -14.00 20.00
CA SER A 124 22.06 -13.27 21.27
C SER A 124 21.91 -11.75 21.09
N ASN A 125 22.42 -11.20 20.01
CA ASN A 125 22.33 -9.77 19.68
C ASN A 125 21.43 -9.47 18.47
N ASN A 126 20.84 -10.50 17.90
CA ASN A 126 19.98 -10.41 16.72
C ASN A 126 18.70 -11.17 16.99
N ASN A 127 17.58 -10.46 17.07
CA ASN A 127 16.28 -11.07 16.87
C ASN A 127 16.32 -11.91 15.59
N ILE A 128 15.74 -13.12 15.60
CA ILE A 128 15.61 -13.98 14.41
C ILE A 128 14.97 -13.20 13.26
N SER A 129 14.15 -12.19 13.56
CA SER A 129 13.61 -11.21 12.61
C SER A 129 14.65 -10.34 11.89
N ARG A 130 15.92 -10.23 12.37
CA ARG A 130 16.98 -9.47 11.67
C ARG A 130 17.53 -10.15 10.41
N TYR A 131 17.26 -11.42 10.20
CA TYR A 131 17.53 -12.12 8.93
C TYR A 131 16.44 -11.96 7.87
N PHE A 132 15.37 -11.25 8.18
CA PHE A 132 14.46 -10.80 7.14
C PHE A 132 15.17 -9.71 6.34
N PHE A 133 15.77 -10.12 5.23
CA PHE A 133 16.32 -9.20 4.25
C PHE A 133 15.23 -8.17 3.92
N LYS A 134 15.59 -6.89 3.92
CA LYS A 134 14.77 -5.83 3.35
C LYS A 134 14.38 -6.28 1.95
N MET A 135 13.10 -6.56 1.77
CA MET A 135 12.63 -7.25 0.58
C MET A 135 12.25 -6.23 -0.47
N GLU A 136 12.96 -6.24 -1.58
CA GLU A 136 12.54 -5.47 -2.73
C GLU A 136 11.26 -6.06 -3.30
N LEU A 137 10.30 -5.17 -3.59
CA LEU A 137 9.00 -5.53 -4.13
C LEU A 137 8.94 -5.32 -5.63
N LYS A 138 8.30 -6.26 -6.31
CA LYS A 138 7.77 -6.12 -7.66
C LYS A 138 6.30 -5.72 -7.52
N CYS A 139 5.99 -4.50 -7.92
CA CYS A 139 4.70 -3.86 -7.69
C CYS A 139 3.84 -3.87 -8.95
N ALA A 140 2.51 -3.86 -8.77
CA ALA A 140 1.55 -3.84 -9.86
C ALA A 140 1.41 -2.44 -10.48
N VAL A 141 1.25 -2.39 -11.79
CA VAL A 141 1.03 -1.16 -12.56
C VAL A 141 -0.36 -1.18 -13.16
N GLN A 142 -1.14 -0.13 -12.90
CA GLN A 142 -2.45 0.06 -13.48
C GLN A 142 -2.36 1.02 -14.68
N THR A 143 -3.01 0.64 -15.77
CA THR A 143 -2.95 1.37 -17.06
C THR A 143 -4.30 1.97 -17.43
N TYR A 144 -4.96 2.58 -16.45
CA TYR A 144 -6.23 3.25 -16.66
C TYR A 144 -6.11 4.38 -17.70
N ALA A 145 -7.16 4.58 -18.50
CA ALA A 145 -7.18 5.54 -19.59
C ALA A 145 -6.95 7.01 -19.19
N TRP A 146 -7.15 7.34 -17.92
CA TRP A 146 -6.91 8.68 -17.38
C TRP A 146 -5.43 8.97 -17.04
N GLY A 147 -4.56 7.94 -17.07
CA GLY A 147 -3.14 8.08 -16.79
C GLY A 147 -2.38 8.87 -17.86
N LYS A 148 -1.20 9.37 -17.50
CA LYS A 148 -0.27 9.97 -18.46
C LYS A 148 0.33 8.91 -19.38
N LEU A 149 0.62 9.27 -20.63
CA LEU A 149 1.21 8.40 -21.65
C LEU A 149 2.72 8.28 -21.49
N GLY A 150 3.23 7.06 -21.72
CA GLY A 150 4.66 6.77 -21.85
C GLY A 150 5.52 7.38 -20.76
N MET A 151 6.66 7.95 -21.14
CA MET A 151 7.60 8.59 -20.21
C MET A 151 7.12 9.91 -19.59
N ASN A 152 5.99 10.48 -20.04
CA ASN A 152 5.35 11.61 -19.35
C ASN A 152 4.77 11.19 -17.99
N SER A 153 4.54 9.89 -17.77
CA SER A 153 4.10 9.34 -16.50
C SER A 153 5.28 9.17 -15.52
N ILE A 154 5.11 9.71 -14.31
CA ILE A 154 6.06 9.41 -13.21
C ILE A 154 6.07 7.92 -12.88
N VAL A 155 4.94 7.22 -13.03
CA VAL A 155 4.84 5.76 -12.80
C VAL A 155 5.74 5.01 -13.77
N ALA A 156 5.64 5.28 -15.08
CA ALA A 156 6.51 4.67 -16.10
C ALA A 156 7.99 4.98 -15.84
N SER A 157 8.29 6.23 -15.49
CA SER A 157 9.64 6.69 -15.19
C SER A 157 10.24 6.00 -13.95
N LEU A 158 9.46 5.79 -12.89
CA LEU A 158 9.88 5.05 -11.69
C LEU A 158 10.20 3.59 -12.01
N ILE A 159 9.30 2.90 -12.74
CA ILE A 159 9.50 1.50 -13.09
C ILE A 159 10.73 1.32 -13.99
N LYS A 160 10.89 2.17 -15.01
CA LYS A 160 12.05 2.15 -15.90
C LYS A 160 13.36 2.37 -15.14
N SER A 161 13.35 3.25 -14.13
CA SER A 161 14.53 3.52 -13.30
C SER A 161 14.89 2.35 -12.38
N ALA A 162 13.88 1.61 -11.86
CA ALA A 162 14.08 0.44 -11.01
C ALA A 162 14.40 -0.85 -11.79
N ASN A 163 14.00 -0.90 -13.06
CA ASN A 163 14.21 -2.05 -13.94
C ASN A 163 14.67 -1.58 -15.33
N ALA A 164 15.96 -1.67 -15.58
CA ALA A 164 16.56 -1.23 -16.85
C ALA A 164 16.02 -2.00 -18.06
N ASP A 165 15.58 -3.24 -17.88
CA ASP A 165 15.04 -4.09 -18.96
C ASP A 165 13.57 -3.77 -19.29
N PHE A 166 12.90 -2.98 -18.44
CA PHE A 166 11.51 -2.57 -18.70
C PHE A 166 11.46 -1.60 -19.88
N VAL A 167 10.73 -1.98 -20.91
CA VAL A 167 10.48 -1.14 -22.10
C VAL A 167 9.19 -0.37 -21.89
N VAL A 168 9.27 0.96 -21.90
CA VAL A 168 8.09 1.82 -21.84
C VAL A 168 7.46 1.90 -23.21
N ASP A 169 6.17 1.62 -23.30
CA ASP A 169 5.37 1.84 -24.49
C ASP A 169 4.83 3.28 -24.45
N GLU A 170 5.29 4.12 -25.36
CA GLU A 170 4.93 5.55 -25.39
C GLU A 170 3.44 5.80 -25.75
N GLN A 171 2.75 4.80 -26.28
CA GLN A 171 1.31 4.89 -26.60
C GLN A 171 0.42 4.33 -25.47
N LYS A 172 1.00 3.77 -24.43
CA LYS A 172 0.29 3.21 -23.29
C LYS A 172 0.24 4.19 -22.12
N THR A 173 -0.90 4.22 -21.45
CA THR A 173 -1.05 4.96 -20.18
C THR A 173 -0.42 4.20 -19.03
N TYR A 174 0.19 4.94 -18.09
CA TYR A 174 0.71 4.42 -16.84
C TYR A 174 0.12 5.28 -15.71
N ALA A 175 -1.00 4.83 -15.18
CA ALA A 175 -1.83 5.60 -14.27
C ALA A 175 -1.42 5.47 -12.81
N GLU A 176 -1.23 4.25 -12.32
CA GLU A 176 -0.93 3.99 -10.91
C GLU A 176 0.15 2.91 -10.73
N LEU A 177 0.99 3.07 -9.70
CA LEU A 177 1.87 2.04 -9.15
C LEU A 177 1.31 1.62 -7.80
N TRP A 178 0.92 0.36 -7.64
CA TRP A 178 0.33 -0.17 -6.42
C TRP A 178 1.36 -0.94 -5.59
N MET A 179 1.54 -0.54 -4.35
CA MET A 179 2.50 -1.08 -3.41
C MET A 179 1.75 -1.59 -2.16
N GLY A 180 1.55 -2.90 -2.06
CA GLY A 180 0.78 -3.50 -0.97
C GLY A 180 0.26 -4.89 -1.31
N THR A 181 -0.81 -5.29 -0.61
CA THR A 181 -1.36 -6.65 -0.67
C THR A 181 -2.76 -6.72 -1.29
N HIS A 182 -3.20 -5.64 -1.94
CA HIS A 182 -4.54 -5.57 -2.52
C HIS A 182 -4.73 -6.62 -3.63
N GLU A 183 -5.85 -7.34 -3.62
CA GLU A 183 -6.12 -8.48 -4.52
C GLU A 183 -6.05 -8.12 -6.01
N ASN A 184 -6.53 -6.91 -6.38
CA ASN A 184 -6.54 -6.43 -7.76
C ASN A 184 -5.17 -5.95 -8.28
N GLY A 185 -4.13 -5.96 -7.42
CA GLY A 185 -2.77 -5.55 -7.78
C GLY A 185 -1.76 -5.87 -6.67
N PRO A 186 -1.56 -7.16 -6.33
CA PRO A 186 -0.67 -7.54 -5.24
C PRO A 186 0.80 -7.29 -5.60
N SER A 187 1.58 -6.90 -4.60
CA SER A 187 3.04 -6.89 -4.71
C SER A 187 3.62 -8.28 -4.43
N TYR A 188 4.75 -8.56 -5.05
CA TYR A 188 5.52 -9.80 -4.90
C TYR A 188 6.92 -9.50 -4.40
N LEU A 189 7.51 -10.41 -3.65
CA LEU A 189 8.92 -10.36 -3.30
C LEU A 189 9.76 -10.59 -4.58
N LYS A 190 10.58 -9.61 -4.98
CA LYS A 190 11.28 -9.60 -6.26
C LYS A 190 12.22 -10.81 -6.45
N ASP A 191 12.85 -11.26 -5.36
CA ASP A 191 13.84 -12.35 -5.42
C ASP A 191 13.20 -13.76 -5.50
N THR A 192 11.93 -13.91 -5.11
CA THR A 192 11.26 -15.23 -4.95
C THR A 192 9.93 -15.34 -5.67
N ASP A 193 9.39 -14.23 -6.19
CA ASP A 193 8.04 -14.13 -6.75
C ASP A 193 6.91 -14.61 -5.79
N ILE A 194 7.18 -14.64 -4.47
CA ILE A 194 6.16 -14.94 -3.46
C ILE A 194 5.26 -13.72 -3.28
N PRO A 195 3.92 -13.85 -3.31
CA PRO A 195 3.02 -12.76 -2.98
C PRO A 195 3.31 -12.18 -1.58
N LEU A 196 3.37 -10.85 -1.46
CA LEU A 196 3.64 -10.18 -0.18
C LEU A 196 2.61 -10.59 0.90
N GLN A 197 1.34 -10.76 0.54
CA GLN A 197 0.29 -11.22 1.44
C GLN A 197 0.60 -12.61 2.02
N LYS A 198 1.05 -13.55 1.17
CA LYS A 198 1.43 -14.89 1.62
C LYS A 198 2.61 -14.84 2.57
N TYR A 199 3.64 -14.04 2.24
CA TYR A 199 4.78 -13.83 3.13
C TYR A 199 4.35 -13.30 4.50
N ILE A 200 3.47 -12.28 4.54
CA ILE A 200 2.94 -11.69 5.78
C ILE A 200 2.16 -12.74 6.59
N GLN A 201 1.32 -13.53 5.96
CA GLN A 201 0.54 -14.59 6.63
C GLN A 201 1.43 -15.67 7.27
N GLU A 202 2.52 -16.04 6.61
CA GLU A 202 3.51 -16.99 7.12
C GLU A 202 4.43 -16.35 8.18
N ASN A 203 4.53 -15.00 8.23
CA ASN A 203 5.44 -14.24 9.08
C ASN A 203 4.75 -13.04 9.74
N THR A 204 3.67 -13.28 10.48
CA THR A 204 2.83 -12.22 11.09
C THR A 204 3.60 -11.27 12.01
N VAL A 205 4.68 -11.72 12.64
CA VAL A 205 5.60 -10.89 13.46
C VAL A 205 6.16 -9.71 12.66
N ALA A 206 6.31 -9.87 11.32
CA ALA A 206 6.79 -8.80 10.45
C ALA A 206 5.86 -7.57 10.44
N LEU A 207 4.56 -7.74 10.70
CA LEU A 207 3.60 -6.63 10.78
C LEU A 207 3.75 -5.78 12.05
N GLY A 208 4.26 -6.35 13.14
CA GLY A 208 4.27 -5.74 14.48
C GLY A 208 3.04 -6.09 15.31
N ASN A 209 3.22 -6.19 16.62
CA ASN A 209 2.20 -6.70 17.55
C ASN A 209 0.89 -5.88 17.52
N ASN A 210 0.97 -4.55 17.51
CA ASN A 210 -0.20 -3.69 17.51
C ASN A 210 -1.01 -3.84 16.21
N VAL A 211 -0.33 -3.97 15.07
CA VAL A 211 -0.99 -4.19 13.77
C VAL A 211 -1.70 -5.53 13.75
N VAL A 212 -1.05 -6.59 14.23
CA VAL A 212 -1.65 -7.93 14.31
C VAL A 212 -2.88 -7.94 15.23
N GLN A 213 -2.84 -7.24 16.35
CA GLN A 213 -3.98 -7.13 17.27
C GLN A 213 -5.14 -6.37 16.66
N THR A 214 -4.88 -5.34 15.85
CA THR A 214 -5.92 -4.45 15.30
C THR A 214 -6.45 -4.93 13.95
N PHE A 215 -5.57 -5.45 13.08
CA PHE A 215 -5.86 -5.77 11.68
C PHE A 215 -5.59 -7.25 11.31
N CYS A 216 -5.36 -8.11 12.32
CA CYS A 216 -5.00 -9.52 12.13
C CYS A 216 -3.71 -9.67 11.28
N SER A 217 -3.70 -10.60 10.34
CA SER A 217 -2.55 -10.85 9.45
C SER A 217 -2.61 -10.06 8.13
N ASN A 218 -3.18 -8.84 8.17
CA ASN A 218 -3.35 -8.00 6.98
C ASN A 218 -2.53 -6.72 7.09
N LEU A 219 -1.94 -6.31 5.97
CA LEU A 219 -1.41 -4.96 5.82
C LEU A 219 -2.61 -4.01 5.65
N PRO A 220 -2.81 -3.02 6.57
CA PRO A 220 -4.08 -2.29 6.61
C PRO A 220 -4.21 -1.19 5.54
N PHE A 221 -3.18 -0.95 4.74
CA PHE A 221 -3.15 0.12 3.75
C PHE A 221 -2.71 -0.36 2.37
N LEU A 222 -3.10 0.41 1.37
CA LEU A 222 -2.55 0.37 0.02
C LEU A 222 -1.81 1.69 -0.24
N PHE A 223 -0.54 1.58 -0.60
CA PHE A 223 0.34 2.69 -0.91
C PHE A 223 0.52 2.80 -2.43
N LYS A 224 0.40 4.01 -3.00
CA LYS A 224 0.40 4.18 -4.45
C LYS A 224 1.18 5.41 -4.90
N VAL A 225 1.54 5.41 -6.18
CA VAL A 225 1.88 6.61 -6.95
C VAL A 225 0.84 6.75 -8.05
N LEU A 226 0.26 7.93 -8.17
CA LEU A 226 -0.68 8.28 -9.24
C LEU A 226 -0.04 9.27 -10.22
N SER A 227 -0.33 9.11 -11.51
CA SER A 227 0.10 10.00 -12.59
C SER A 227 -1.09 10.34 -13.49
N ILE A 228 -1.67 11.52 -13.25
CA ILE A 228 -3.00 11.90 -13.73
C ILE A 228 -2.89 12.87 -14.88
N ASN A 229 -3.44 12.49 -16.04
CA ASN A 229 -3.57 13.33 -17.22
C ASN A 229 -5.00 13.84 -17.42
N LYS A 230 -6.01 12.99 -17.10
CA LYS A 230 -7.43 13.27 -17.23
C LYS A 230 -8.09 13.12 -15.87
N ALA A 231 -9.04 14.00 -15.53
CA ALA A 231 -9.72 13.97 -14.25
C ALA A 231 -10.30 12.58 -13.93
N LEU A 232 -10.13 12.14 -12.68
CA LEU A 232 -10.80 10.94 -12.17
C LEU A 232 -12.28 11.27 -11.91
N SER A 233 -13.10 10.21 -11.82
CA SER A 233 -14.52 10.38 -11.45
C SER A 233 -14.64 11.07 -10.09
N ILE A 234 -15.68 11.89 -9.96
CA ILE A 234 -16.12 12.35 -8.64
C ILE A 234 -16.65 11.16 -7.87
N GLN A 235 -16.14 10.96 -6.66
CA GLN A 235 -16.46 9.81 -5.83
C GLN A 235 -16.61 10.19 -4.36
N VAL A 236 -17.28 9.32 -3.64
CA VAL A 236 -17.35 9.33 -2.18
C VAL A 236 -17.16 7.92 -1.66
N HIS A 237 -16.52 7.81 -0.51
CA HIS A 237 -16.31 6.54 0.19
C HIS A 237 -17.13 6.53 1.47
N PRO A 238 -17.95 5.48 1.72
CA PRO A 238 -18.77 5.41 2.92
C PRO A 238 -17.89 5.29 4.17
N ASN A 239 -18.40 5.73 5.32
CA ASN A 239 -17.78 5.43 6.60
C ASN A 239 -17.87 3.92 6.92
N LYS A 240 -17.14 3.46 7.94
CA LYS A 240 -16.99 2.04 8.26
C LYS A 240 -18.33 1.34 8.56
N GLN A 241 -19.25 2.02 9.27
CA GLN A 241 -20.56 1.48 9.57
C GLN A 241 -21.38 1.33 8.28
N LYS A 242 -21.45 2.38 7.46
CA LYS A 242 -22.23 2.37 6.21
C LYS A 242 -21.64 1.41 5.16
N ALA A 243 -20.31 1.29 5.10
CA ALA A 243 -19.64 0.32 4.23
C ALA A 243 -20.07 -1.12 4.57
N LYS A 244 -20.14 -1.45 5.88
CA LYS A 244 -20.61 -2.74 6.35
C LYS A 244 -22.08 -3.00 5.99
N GLU A 245 -22.97 -2.02 6.23
CA GLU A 245 -24.40 -2.10 5.85
C GLU A 245 -24.57 -2.32 4.34
N LEU A 246 -23.85 -1.56 3.51
CA LEU A 246 -23.93 -1.67 2.06
C LEU A 246 -23.40 -3.01 1.55
N HIS A 247 -22.32 -3.52 2.14
CA HIS A 247 -21.78 -4.84 1.81
C HIS A 247 -22.76 -5.97 2.18
N GLU A 248 -23.39 -5.90 3.34
CA GLU A 248 -24.40 -6.87 3.77
C GLU A 248 -25.65 -6.88 2.87
N LEU A 249 -26.08 -5.70 2.41
CA LEU A 249 -27.26 -5.56 1.56
C LEU A 249 -26.99 -5.83 0.07
N TYR A 250 -25.83 -5.42 -0.43
CA TYR A 250 -25.49 -5.42 -1.86
C TYR A 250 -24.04 -5.89 -2.10
N PRO A 251 -23.65 -7.15 -1.73
CA PRO A 251 -22.26 -7.62 -1.77
C PRO A 251 -21.65 -7.65 -3.18
N ASP A 252 -22.47 -7.78 -4.21
CA ASP A 252 -22.01 -7.75 -5.62
C ASP A 252 -21.60 -6.35 -6.08
N VAL A 253 -22.12 -5.31 -5.45
CA VAL A 253 -21.83 -3.90 -5.77
C VAL A 253 -20.78 -3.34 -4.83
N TYR A 254 -20.96 -3.52 -3.53
CA TYR A 254 -20.08 -3.05 -2.46
C TYR A 254 -19.29 -4.26 -1.90
N LYS A 255 -18.13 -4.51 -2.50
CA LYS A 255 -17.41 -5.78 -2.38
C LYS A 255 -16.73 -6.02 -1.04
N ASP A 256 -16.51 -4.99 -0.24
CA ASP A 256 -15.88 -5.12 1.07
C ASP A 256 -16.58 -4.24 2.14
N PRO A 257 -16.51 -4.63 3.43
CA PRO A 257 -17.15 -3.91 4.53
C PRO A 257 -16.31 -2.76 5.08
N ASN A 258 -15.24 -2.35 4.39
CA ASN A 258 -14.29 -1.39 4.93
C ASN A 258 -14.50 0.03 4.38
N HIS A 259 -14.10 1.02 5.17
CA HIS A 259 -14.02 2.41 4.74
C HIS A 259 -12.75 2.66 3.91
N LYS A 260 -12.72 3.78 3.20
CA LYS A 260 -11.59 4.14 2.33
C LYS A 260 -11.15 5.59 2.54
N PRO A 261 -10.65 5.97 3.71
CA PRO A 261 -9.97 7.24 3.88
C PRO A 261 -8.70 7.28 3.05
N GLU A 262 -8.38 8.46 2.52
CA GLU A 262 -7.24 8.67 1.62
C GLU A 262 -6.37 9.84 2.06
N LEU A 263 -5.08 9.74 1.82
CA LEU A 263 -4.10 10.82 1.96
C LEU A 263 -3.40 10.98 0.61
N ALA A 264 -3.49 12.16 0.03
CA ALA A 264 -2.75 12.52 -1.19
C ALA A 264 -1.64 13.53 -0.86
N ILE A 265 -0.40 13.24 -1.30
CA ILE A 265 0.77 14.12 -1.16
C ILE A 265 1.28 14.44 -2.55
N ALA A 266 1.26 15.71 -2.95
CA ALA A 266 1.66 16.14 -4.28
C ALA A 266 3.15 15.87 -4.57
N LEU A 267 3.46 15.30 -5.73
CA LEU A 267 4.81 15.14 -6.28
C LEU A 267 5.13 16.17 -7.37
N SER A 268 4.10 16.64 -8.07
CA SER A 268 4.13 17.76 -9.02
C SER A 268 3.01 18.73 -8.66
N PRO A 269 2.86 19.90 -9.33
CA PRO A 269 1.63 20.69 -9.20
C PRO A 269 0.42 19.78 -9.39
N PHE A 270 -0.50 19.78 -8.42
CA PHE A 270 -1.58 18.81 -8.30
C PHE A 270 -2.89 19.53 -8.04
N GLU A 271 -3.96 19.09 -8.71
CA GLU A 271 -5.28 19.69 -8.62
C GLU A 271 -6.33 18.65 -8.21
N ALA A 272 -7.22 19.04 -7.32
CA ALA A 272 -8.32 18.21 -6.86
C ALA A 272 -9.60 19.02 -6.59
N LEU A 273 -10.76 18.35 -6.63
CA LEU A 273 -11.98 18.78 -5.98
C LEU A 273 -12.12 18.02 -4.65
N CYS A 274 -12.50 18.70 -3.56
CA CYS A 274 -12.65 18.04 -2.26
C CYS A 274 -13.63 18.76 -1.35
N GLY A 275 -14.70 18.07 -0.93
CA GLY A 275 -15.72 18.60 -0.02
C GLY A 275 -16.51 19.79 -0.57
N PHE A 276 -17.66 20.08 0.04
CA PHE A 276 -18.46 21.25 -0.34
C PHE A 276 -17.78 22.55 0.08
N ARG A 277 -17.84 23.56 -0.80
CA ARG A 277 -17.36 24.93 -0.53
C ARG A 277 -18.09 25.55 0.66
N PRO A 278 -17.51 26.60 1.25
CA PRO A 278 -18.27 27.51 2.12
C PRO A 278 -19.57 27.92 1.44
N ILE A 279 -20.66 27.89 2.19
CA ILE A 279 -22.02 28.06 1.63
C ILE A 279 -22.20 29.37 0.88
N ASN A 280 -21.57 30.45 1.35
CA ASN A 280 -21.67 31.74 0.68
C ASN A 280 -21.09 31.71 -0.74
N GLU A 281 -19.97 31.01 -0.95
CA GLU A 281 -19.40 30.83 -2.28
C GLU A 281 -20.35 30.04 -3.20
N ILE A 282 -21.03 29.01 -2.67
CA ILE A 282 -22.02 28.24 -3.44
C ILE A 282 -23.20 29.14 -3.82
N LYS A 283 -23.72 29.96 -2.87
CA LYS A 283 -24.81 30.90 -3.11
C LYS A 283 -24.43 31.93 -4.18
N ASP A 284 -23.19 32.44 -4.15
CA ASP A 284 -22.69 33.38 -5.15
C ASP A 284 -22.69 32.76 -6.55
N TYR A 285 -22.13 31.55 -6.71
CA TYR A 285 -22.12 30.86 -7.99
C TYR A 285 -23.51 30.52 -8.51
N VAL A 286 -24.42 30.07 -7.65
CA VAL A 286 -25.78 29.69 -8.05
C VAL A 286 -26.59 30.93 -8.49
N ASN A 287 -26.35 32.08 -7.88
CA ASN A 287 -27.02 33.34 -8.25
C ASN A 287 -26.45 33.93 -9.55
N ASP A 288 -25.16 33.74 -9.81
CA ASP A 288 -24.42 34.44 -10.87
C ASP A 288 -24.29 33.62 -12.17
N ILE A 289 -24.53 32.31 -12.10
CA ILE A 289 -24.45 31.39 -13.24
C ILE A 289 -25.86 30.86 -13.56
N PRO A 290 -26.56 31.49 -14.55
CA PRO A 290 -27.91 31.10 -14.92
C PRO A 290 -28.07 29.65 -15.33
N GLU A 291 -27.04 29.08 -15.93
CA GLU A 291 -27.01 27.70 -16.38
C GLU A 291 -26.94 26.72 -15.19
N LEU A 292 -26.21 27.06 -14.12
CA LEU A 292 -26.19 26.30 -12.87
C LEU A 292 -27.55 26.41 -12.14
N PHE A 293 -28.11 27.61 -12.11
CA PHE A 293 -29.46 27.86 -11.59
C PHE A 293 -30.49 26.97 -12.28
N ALA A 294 -30.46 26.87 -13.61
CA ALA A 294 -31.41 26.09 -14.39
C ALA A 294 -31.32 24.58 -14.11
N VAL A 295 -30.13 24.01 -13.95
CA VAL A 295 -29.97 22.56 -13.66
C VAL A 295 -30.34 22.20 -12.22
N ILE A 296 -30.14 23.12 -11.26
CA ILE A 296 -30.57 22.93 -9.86
C ILE A 296 -32.09 23.14 -9.71
N GLY A 297 -32.65 24.07 -10.48
CA GLY A 297 -34.06 24.42 -10.48
C GLY A 297 -34.44 25.48 -9.42
N GLU A 298 -35.34 26.37 -9.82
CA GLU A 298 -35.74 27.59 -9.07
C GLU A 298 -36.12 27.30 -7.61
N THR A 299 -36.91 26.29 -7.35
CA THR A 299 -37.37 25.96 -5.99
C THR A 299 -36.24 25.64 -5.05
N ASN A 300 -35.26 24.84 -5.51
CA ASN A 300 -34.10 24.44 -4.70
C ASN A 300 -33.13 25.60 -4.52
N VAL A 301 -32.91 26.41 -5.57
CA VAL A 301 -32.07 27.61 -5.48
C VAL A 301 -32.64 28.61 -4.48
N ARG A 302 -33.96 28.91 -4.55
CA ARG A 302 -34.58 29.80 -3.58
C ARG A 302 -34.48 29.27 -2.15
N ARG A 303 -34.68 27.96 -1.96
CA ARG A 303 -34.47 27.32 -0.66
C ARG A 303 -33.03 27.50 -0.19
N LEU A 304 -32.06 27.16 -1.02
CA LEU A 304 -30.62 27.24 -0.67
C LEU A 304 -30.21 28.69 -0.30
N THR A 305 -30.69 29.68 -1.03
CA THR A 305 -30.28 31.08 -0.83
C THR A 305 -30.98 31.76 0.33
N GLN A 306 -32.22 31.33 0.69
CA GLN A 306 -33.04 31.96 1.71
C GLN A 306 -33.09 31.22 3.06
N THR A 307 -32.49 30.04 3.14
CA THR A 307 -32.51 29.19 4.35
C THR A 307 -31.49 29.68 5.38
N ASP A 308 -31.87 29.60 6.66
CA ASP A 308 -30.99 29.85 7.80
C ASP A 308 -29.93 28.78 7.95
N ASP A 309 -28.82 29.10 8.62
CA ASP A 309 -27.65 28.20 8.79
C ASP A 309 -28.02 26.83 9.39
N SER A 310 -29.04 26.74 10.23
CA SER A 310 -29.48 25.48 10.86
C SER A 310 -30.09 24.46 9.89
N MET A 311 -30.58 24.91 8.73
CA MET A 311 -31.24 24.06 7.71
C MET A 311 -30.45 24.02 6.40
N ILE A 312 -29.24 24.58 6.40
CA ILE A 312 -28.42 24.72 5.16
C ILE A 312 -27.98 23.38 4.60
N SER A 313 -27.68 22.41 5.46
CA SER A 313 -27.32 21.05 5.05
C SER A 313 -28.44 20.37 4.26
N ASP A 314 -29.67 20.47 4.73
CA ASP A 314 -30.84 19.87 4.05
C ASP A 314 -31.13 20.59 2.72
N ALA A 315 -31.01 21.94 2.70
CA ALA A 315 -31.20 22.71 1.48
C ALA A 315 -30.13 22.38 0.42
N LEU A 316 -28.88 22.21 0.84
CA LEU A 316 -27.79 21.80 -0.04
C LEU A 316 -27.98 20.36 -0.54
N GLN A 317 -28.38 19.44 0.34
CA GLN A 317 -28.68 18.05 -0.03
C GLN A 317 -29.76 17.99 -1.14
N GLN A 318 -30.85 18.73 -0.99
CA GLN A 318 -31.92 18.77 -1.99
C GLN A 318 -31.44 19.42 -3.31
N SER A 319 -30.66 20.50 -3.23
CA SER A 319 -30.10 21.16 -4.40
C SER A 319 -29.10 20.24 -5.13
N PHE A 320 -28.26 19.53 -4.41
CA PHE A 320 -27.33 18.56 -4.99
C PHE A 320 -28.05 17.34 -5.56
N HIS A 321 -29.07 16.83 -4.90
CA HIS A 321 -29.91 15.75 -5.44
C HIS A 321 -30.58 16.18 -6.75
N SER A 322 -31.18 17.37 -6.80
CA SER A 322 -31.79 17.90 -8.02
C SER A 322 -30.78 18.03 -9.15
N LEU A 323 -29.58 18.55 -8.85
CA LEU A 323 -28.48 18.61 -9.81
C LEU A 323 -28.15 17.21 -10.36
N MET A 324 -27.91 16.22 -9.49
CA MET A 324 -27.50 14.88 -9.88
C MET A 324 -28.59 14.09 -10.64
N THR A 325 -29.85 14.45 -10.48
CA THR A 325 -31.00 13.82 -11.17
C THR A 325 -31.54 14.64 -12.34
N CYS A 326 -30.91 15.76 -12.69
CA CYS A 326 -31.28 16.56 -13.84
C CYS A 326 -31.16 15.75 -15.14
N ASP A 327 -32.07 15.98 -16.08
CA ASP A 327 -32.06 15.31 -17.40
C ASP A 327 -30.73 15.55 -18.13
N SER A 328 -30.13 14.52 -18.68
CA SER A 328 -28.81 14.58 -19.29
C SER A 328 -28.74 15.49 -20.52
N ASN A 329 -29.84 15.61 -21.30
CA ASN A 329 -29.89 16.52 -22.43
C ASN A 329 -29.96 17.97 -21.95
N GLU A 330 -30.68 18.23 -20.86
CA GLU A 330 -30.71 19.54 -20.23
C GLU A 330 -29.36 19.93 -19.69
N VAL A 331 -28.66 19.04 -18.97
CA VAL A 331 -27.30 19.25 -18.50
C VAL A 331 -26.36 19.60 -19.67
N ALA A 332 -26.39 18.80 -20.74
CA ALA A 332 -25.54 19.02 -21.91
C ALA A 332 -25.86 20.34 -22.62
N ARG A 333 -27.14 20.73 -22.64
CA ARG A 333 -27.60 22.01 -23.20
C ARG A 333 -27.07 23.18 -22.38
N GLN A 334 -27.22 23.13 -21.06
CA GLN A 334 -26.78 24.20 -20.16
C GLN A 334 -25.25 24.32 -20.13
N LEU A 335 -24.50 23.21 -20.15
CA LEU A 335 -23.02 23.27 -20.24
C LEU A 335 -22.56 23.95 -21.53
N ARG A 336 -23.17 23.64 -22.67
CA ARG A 336 -22.83 24.32 -23.94
C ARG A 336 -23.15 25.81 -23.87
N SER A 337 -24.37 26.17 -23.36
CA SER A 337 -24.77 27.56 -23.16
C SER A 337 -23.75 28.34 -22.31
N LEU A 338 -23.31 27.73 -21.19
CA LEU A 338 -22.32 28.36 -20.30
C LEU A 338 -20.97 28.56 -21.02
N ILE A 339 -20.45 27.54 -21.68
CA ILE A 339 -19.18 27.62 -22.40
C ILE A 339 -19.24 28.67 -23.51
N ASP A 340 -20.29 28.66 -24.32
CA ASP A 340 -20.50 29.66 -25.39
C ASP A 340 -20.58 31.09 -24.84
N ARG A 341 -21.25 31.29 -23.70
CA ARG A 341 -21.31 32.57 -23.01
C ARG A 341 -19.94 33.02 -22.50
N LEU A 342 -19.17 32.09 -21.94
CA LEU A 342 -17.85 32.37 -21.39
C LEU A 342 -16.82 32.79 -22.46
N HIS A 343 -16.95 32.32 -23.70
CA HIS A 343 -16.11 32.77 -24.80
C HIS A 343 -16.26 34.29 -25.12
N ASN A 344 -17.36 34.89 -24.72
CA ASN A 344 -17.69 36.29 -24.97
C ASN A 344 -17.65 37.16 -23.71
N THR A 345 -17.07 36.67 -22.62
CA THR A 345 -16.92 37.40 -21.36
C THR A 345 -15.46 37.86 -21.14
N ASP A 346 -15.27 38.83 -20.25
CA ASP A 346 -13.94 39.33 -19.89
C ASP A 346 -13.14 38.32 -19.04
N ASP A 347 -11.83 38.49 -19.01
CA ASP A 347 -10.92 37.59 -18.31
C ASP A 347 -11.18 37.52 -16.79
N CYS A 348 -11.66 38.59 -16.18
CA CYS A 348 -11.94 38.65 -14.74
C CYS A 348 -13.10 37.72 -14.39
N TYR A 349 -14.21 37.75 -15.14
CA TYR A 349 -15.33 36.85 -14.97
C TYR A 349 -14.96 35.41 -15.30
N ARG A 350 -14.22 35.15 -16.39
CA ARG A 350 -13.69 33.83 -16.74
C ARG A 350 -12.87 33.22 -15.60
N GLN A 351 -11.98 34.03 -15.01
CA GLN A 351 -11.17 33.58 -13.88
C GLN A 351 -12.03 33.27 -12.64
N TRP A 352 -13.03 34.12 -12.34
CA TRP A 352 -13.91 33.93 -11.20
C TRP A 352 -14.72 32.63 -11.32
N VAL A 353 -15.32 32.36 -12.49
CA VAL A 353 -16.11 31.13 -12.75
C VAL A 353 -15.25 29.92 -13.09
N LYS A 354 -13.92 30.01 -13.03
CA LYS A 354 -13.01 28.89 -13.36
C LYS A 354 -13.24 28.33 -14.78
N ALA A 355 -13.41 29.23 -15.77
CA ALA A 355 -13.75 28.87 -17.14
C ALA A 355 -12.81 27.82 -17.74
N ASP A 356 -11.48 27.99 -17.60
CA ASP A 356 -10.47 27.07 -18.13
C ASP A 356 -10.59 25.66 -17.55
N LEU A 357 -10.94 25.56 -16.25
CA LEU A 357 -11.20 24.28 -15.60
C LEU A 357 -12.48 23.65 -16.14
N LEU A 358 -13.57 24.42 -16.25
CA LEU A 358 -14.83 23.95 -16.81
C LEU A 358 -14.66 23.41 -18.24
N GLU A 359 -13.99 24.17 -19.11
CA GLU A 359 -13.72 23.81 -20.49
C GLU A 359 -12.88 22.52 -20.59
N ARG A 360 -11.84 22.41 -19.77
CA ARG A 360 -11.00 21.20 -19.66
C ARG A 360 -11.83 19.98 -19.27
N LEU A 361 -12.64 20.08 -18.21
CA LEU A 361 -13.49 18.98 -17.76
C LEU A 361 -14.56 18.61 -18.79
N HIS A 362 -15.14 19.61 -19.46
CA HIS A 362 -16.12 19.37 -20.52
C HIS A 362 -15.50 18.71 -21.74
N ASN A 363 -14.28 19.06 -22.12
CA ASN A 363 -13.53 18.39 -23.18
C ASN A 363 -13.26 16.91 -22.84
N ASP A 364 -12.94 16.64 -21.57
CA ASP A 364 -12.69 15.29 -21.09
C ASP A 364 -13.97 14.45 -20.93
N TYR A 365 -15.07 15.10 -20.50
CA TYR A 365 -16.38 14.50 -20.19
C TYR A 365 -17.51 15.33 -20.76
N PRO A 366 -17.72 15.33 -22.10
CA PRO A 366 -18.72 16.17 -22.75
C PRO A 366 -20.12 15.91 -22.22
N GLY A 367 -20.79 16.95 -21.71
CA GLY A 367 -22.15 16.87 -21.22
C GLY A 367 -22.31 16.19 -19.84
N ASP A 368 -21.21 15.85 -19.16
CA ASP A 368 -21.32 15.24 -17.83
C ASP A 368 -21.66 16.27 -16.74
N ILE A 369 -22.63 15.91 -15.89
CA ILE A 369 -23.10 16.75 -14.77
C ILE A 369 -21.97 17.12 -13.80
N GLY A 370 -20.94 16.27 -13.69
CA GLY A 370 -19.77 16.52 -12.86
C GLY A 370 -19.04 17.82 -13.21
N CYS A 371 -19.18 18.34 -14.44
CA CYS A 371 -18.60 19.64 -14.82
C CYS A 371 -19.16 20.79 -14.00
N PHE A 372 -20.43 20.75 -13.58
CA PHE A 372 -21.02 21.77 -12.72
C PHE A 372 -20.58 21.69 -11.24
N THR A 373 -20.03 20.55 -10.81
CA THR A 373 -19.64 20.38 -9.40
C THR A 373 -18.44 21.25 -8.98
N ILE A 374 -17.70 21.82 -9.91
CA ILE A 374 -16.63 22.78 -9.63
C ILE A 374 -17.15 24.04 -8.89
N TYR A 375 -18.44 24.33 -9.01
CA TYR A 375 -19.12 25.42 -8.33
C TYR A 375 -19.61 25.06 -6.93
N LEU A 376 -19.73 23.75 -6.63
CA LEU A 376 -20.17 23.27 -5.33
C LEU A 376 -19.01 22.71 -4.47
N PHE A 377 -17.96 22.17 -5.09
CA PHE A 377 -16.82 21.58 -4.36
C PHE A 377 -15.63 22.54 -4.31
N ASN A 378 -14.85 22.48 -3.23
CA ASN A 378 -13.61 23.22 -3.13
C ASN A 378 -12.63 22.75 -4.23
N TYR A 379 -12.09 23.71 -4.98
CA TYR A 379 -10.96 23.48 -5.86
C TYR A 379 -9.67 23.63 -5.05
N VAL A 380 -8.88 22.58 -4.99
CA VAL A 380 -7.63 22.51 -4.22
C VAL A 380 -6.46 22.41 -5.18
N SER A 381 -5.55 23.39 -5.09
CA SER A 381 -4.25 23.36 -5.78
C SER A 381 -3.14 23.10 -4.76
N MET A 382 -2.28 22.13 -5.04
CA MET A 382 -1.16 21.74 -4.19
C MET A 382 0.18 21.83 -4.91
N LEU A 383 1.17 22.38 -4.22
CA LEU A 383 2.57 22.35 -4.62
C LEU A 383 3.23 21.03 -4.16
N PRO A 384 4.35 20.61 -4.80
CA PRO A 384 5.08 19.40 -4.38
C PRO A 384 5.39 19.37 -2.88
N GLY A 385 4.97 18.31 -2.21
CA GLY A 385 5.14 18.11 -0.77
C GLY A 385 3.98 18.60 0.09
N GLU A 386 3.00 19.32 -0.46
CA GLU A 386 1.73 19.62 0.23
C GLU A 386 0.79 18.40 0.16
N ALA A 387 -0.12 18.29 1.12
CA ALA A 387 -0.99 17.13 1.24
C ALA A 387 -2.42 17.49 1.69
N ILE A 388 -3.37 16.67 1.27
CA ILE A 388 -4.76 16.68 1.77
C ILE A 388 -5.12 15.30 2.32
N TYR A 389 -5.95 15.31 3.35
CA TYR A 389 -6.61 14.12 3.88
C TYR A 389 -8.08 14.15 3.47
N ILE A 390 -8.56 13.05 2.92
CA ILE A 390 -9.94 12.86 2.49
C ILE A 390 -10.56 11.80 3.40
N GLY A 391 -11.42 12.27 4.29
CA GLY A 391 -12.15 11.40 5.21
C GLY A 391 -13.32 10.69 4.55
N PRO A 392 -13.96 9.76 5.28
CA PRO A 392 -15.21 9.15 4.84
C PRO A 392 -16.29 10.19 4.56
N ASN A 393 -17.19 9.90 3.62
CA ASN A 393 -18.35 10.70 3.25
C ASN A 393 -18.04 12.06 2.59
N VAL A 394 -16.76 12.34 2.29
CA VAL A 394 -16.32 13.57 1.62
C VAL A 394 -16.28 13.36 0.09
N PRO A 395 -17.05 14.13 -0.70
CA PRO A 395 -16.98 14.05 -2.16
C PRO A 395 -15.65 14.61 -2.66
N HIS A 396 -15.01 13.92 -3.61
CA HIS A 396 -13.71 14.34 -4.13
C HIS A 396 -13.46 13.83 -5.55
N ALA A 397 -12.54 14.48 -6.23
CA ALA A 397 -11.98 14.04 -7.51
C ALA A 397 -10.56 14.58 -7.67
N TYR A 398 -9.61 13.73 -8.10
CA TYR A 398 -8.29 14.19 -8.54
C TYR A 398 -8.38 14.62 -10.01
N LEU A 399 -7.90 15.82 -10.33
CA LEU A 399 -8.07 16.42 -11.64
C LEU A 399 -6.83 16.31 -12.52
N SER A 400 -5.65 16.57 -11.97
CA SER A 400 -4.38 16.52 -12.70
C SER A 400 -3.18 16.48 -11.76
N GLY A 401 -2.03 16.05 -12.27
CA GLY A 401 -0.76 16.04 -11.56
C GLY A 401 -0.30 14.64 -11.15
N ASP A 402 0.77 14.60 -10.38
CA ASP A 402 1.34 13.37 -9.83
C ASP A 402 1.31 13.44 -8.30
N CYS A 403 0.94 12.35 -7.64
CA CYS A 403 0.93 12.30 -6.17
C CYS A 403 1.32 10.92 -5.63
N ILE A 404 1.75 10.92 -4.37
CA ILE A 404 1.71 9.77 -3.48
C ILE A 404 0.29 9.68 -2.93
N GLU A 405 -0.33 8.52 -3.00
CA GLU A 405 -1.58 8.22 -2.32
C GLU A 405 -1.37 7.09 -1.32
N CYS A 406 -1.94 7.23 -0.12
CA CYS A 406 -2.05 6.15 0.83
C CYS A 406 -3.49 6.07 1.33
N MET A 407 -4.06 4.88 1.28
CA MET A 407 -5.46 4.66 1.63
C MET A 407 -5.64 3.38 2.45
N ALA A 408 -6.72 3.26 3.21
CA ALA A 408 -7.12 1.98 3.76
C ALA A 408 -7.52 1.02 2.61
N CYS A 409 -7.25 -0.29 2.81
CA CYS A 409 -7.60 -1.30 1.80
C CYS A 409 -9.13 -1.42 1.68
N SER A 410 -9.70 -0.86 0.61
CA SER A 410 -11.11 -0.99 0.24
C SER A 410 -11.33 -0.65 -1.24
N ASP A 411 -12.28 -1.32 -1.88
CA ASP A 411 -12.74 -1.06 -3.25
C ASP A 411 -14.03 -0.22 -3.31
N ASN A 412 -14.57 0.19 -2.16
CA ASN A 412 -15.85 0.89 -2.08
C ASN A 412 -15.78 2.29 -2.72
N VAL A 413 -16.51 2.47 -3.82
CA VAL A 413 -16.59 3.73 -4.57
C VAL A 413 -18.03 3.99 -5.02
N ILE A 414 -18.59 5.13 -4.58
CA ILE A 414 -19.87 5.65 -5.06
C ILE A 414 -19.57 6.86 -5.93
N ARG A 415 -20.04 6.85 -7.19
CA ARG A 415 -19.69 7.88 -8.19
C ARG A 415 -20.79 8.90 -8.36
N ALA A 416 -20.38 10.17 -8.49
CA ALA A 416 -21.27 11.29 -8.72
C ALA A 416 -21.21 11.84 -10.16
N GLY A 417 -20.03 11.92 -10.76
CA GLY A 417 -19.86 12.52 -12.08
C GLY A 417 -18.44 12.34 -12.62
N LEU A 418 -18.13 13.00 -13.76
CA LEU A 418 -16.89 12.85 -14.53
C LEU A 418 -16.61 11.38 -14.84
N THR A 419 -17.62 10.64 -15.27
CA THR A 419 -17.53 9.21 -15.50
C THR A 419 -18.62 8.68 -16.44
N PRO A 420 -18.27 7.77 -17.38
CA PRO A 420 -19.26 7.02 -18.14
C PRO A 420 -19.87 5.84 -17.35
N LYS A 421 -19.34 5.54 -16.15
CA LYS A 421 -19.82 4.41 -15.33
C LYS A 421 -21.15 4.73 -14.64
N PRO A 422 -21.97 3.72 -14.32
CA PRO A 422 -23.22 3.91 -13.59
C PRO A 422 -23.02 4.66 -12.27
N LYS A 423 -24.01 5.49 -11.93
CA LYS A 423 -24.07 6.30 -10.70
C LYS A 423 -25.23 5.80 -9.84
N ASP A 424 -24.96 5.55 -8.56
CA ASP A 424 -25.98 5.22 -7.56
C ASP A 424 -26.30 6.49 -6.76
N ILE A 425 -27.22 7.31 -7.31
CA ILE A 425 -27.52 8.63 -6.75
C ILE A 425 -28.19 8.53 -5.37
N GLU A 426 -29.04 7.53 -5.16
CA GLU A 426 -29.73 7.36 -3.88
C GLU A 426 -28.71 7.04 -2.76
N THR A 427 -27.82 6.10 -3.00
CA THR A 427 -26.75 5.79 -2.04
C THR A 427 -25.77 6.96 -1.90
N LEU A 428 -25.45 7.66 -3.00
CA LEU A 428 -24.60 8.86 -2.97
C LEU A 428 -25.12 9.89 -1.98
N ILE A 429 -26.41 10.25 -2.09
CA ILE A 429 -27.06 11.26 -1.23
C ILE A 429 -27.11 10.82 0.24
N GLN A 430 -27.32 9.52 0.50
CA GLN A 430 -27.31 8.98 1.86
C GLN A 430 -25.94 8.97 2.53
N VAL A 431 -24.87 8.85 1.73
CA VAL A 431 -23.50 8.72 2.23
C VAL A 431 -22.81 10.07 2.38
N LEU A 432 -23.12 11.04 1.52
CA LEU A 432 -22.44 12.34 1.50
C LEU A 432 -22.61 13.11 2.82
N SER A 433 -21.50 13.70 3.27
CA SER A 433 -21.53 14.80 4.25
C SER A 433 -21.77 16.11 3.51
N PHE A 434 -22.87 16.81 3.85
CA PHE A 434 -23.20 18.13 3.31
C PHE A 434 -22.63 19.27 4.17
N GLU A 435 -21.46 19.03 4.76
CA GLU A 435 -20.73 20.05 5.53
C GLU A 435 -20.01 21.03 4.59
N CYS A 436 -20.38 22.31 4.70
CA CYS A 436 -19.79 23.40 3.92
C CYS A 436 -18.60 24.00 4.64
N LYS A 437 -17.39 23.74 4.16
CA LYS A 437 -16.17 24.33 4.74
C LYS A 437 -15.03 24.39 3.73
N SER A 438 -14.09 25.26 3.97
CA SER A 438 -12.80 25.24 3.25
C SER A 438 -12.01 23.99 3.60
N ILE A 439 -11.26 23.47 2.65
CA ILE A 439 -10.36 22.33 2.87
C ILE A 439 -9.00 22.83 3.35
N GLU A 440 -8.58 22.31 4.47
CA GLU A 440 -7.26 22.58 5.02
C GLU A 440 -6.26 21.51 4.55
N LYS A 441 -5.07 21.95 4.15
CA LYS A 441 -3.95 21.06 3.85
C LYS A 441 -3.43 20.47 5.16
N ILE A 442 -3.29 19.13 5.22
CA ILE A 442 -2.73 18.48 6.39
C ILE A 442 -1.26 18.87 6.57
N GLN A 443 -0.92 19.35 7.76
CA GLN A 443 0.45 19.73 8.10
C GLN A 443 1.22 18.54 8.66
N PRO A 444 2.43 18.24 8.12
CA PRO A 444 3.23 17.15 8.64
C PRO A 444 3.88 17.50 9.99
N SER A 445 3.94 16.54 10.89
CA SER A 445 4.78 16.63 12.09
C SER A 445 6.23 16.32 11.75
N ARG A 446 7.17 17.08 12.33
CA ARG A 446 8.60 16.82 12.13
C ARG A 446 9.10 15.81 13.15
N GLU A 447 9.61 14.67 12.73
CA GLU A 447 10.20 13.66 13.63
C GLU A 447 11.71 13.88 13.83
N ASP A 448 12.44 14.35 12.83
CA ASP A 448 13.83 14.78 12.91
C ASP A 448 14.16 15.80 11.80
N THR A 449 15.47 16.02 11.55
CA THR A 449 15.92 16.99 10.51
C THR A 449 15.47 16.61 9.11
N PHE A 450 15.29 15.32 8.82
CA PHE A 450 15.09 14.81 7.46
C PHE A 450 13.70 14.19 7.27
N ILE A 451 12.94 13.94 8.35
CA ILE A 451 11.63 13.27 8.31
C ILE A 451 10.49 14.21 8.69
N GLN A 452 9.52 14.30 7.79
CA GLN A 452 8.20 14.90 8.00
C GLN A 452 7.14 13.80 7.88
N VAL A 453 6.24 13.67 8.85
CA VAL A 453 5.22 12.63 8.89
C VAL A 453 3.83 13.23 8.81
N PHE A 454 3.07 12.82 7.81
CA PHE A 454 1.65 13.09 7.66
C PHE A 454 0.88 11.99 8.43
N ARG A 455 0.14 12.39 9.46
CA ARG A 455 -0.66 11.50 10.31
C ARG A 455 -2.13 11.87 10.21
N PRO A 456 -2.88 11.25 9.29
CA PRO A 456 -4.34 11.41 9.27
C PRO A 456 -4.96 10.79 10.54
N PRO A 457 -6.22 11.16 10.89
CA PRO A 457 -6.90 10.66 12.08
C PRO A 457 -7.48 9.24 11.86
N VAL A 458 -6.64 8.33 11.36
CA VAL A 458 -6.99 6.92 11.11
C VAL A 458 -5.84 6.03 11.56
N SER A 459 -6.16 4.82 11.97
CA SER A 459 -5.19 3.83 12.46
C SER A 459 -4.48 3.07 11.34
N GLU A 460 -5.10 3.01 10.18
CA GLU A 460 -4.67 2.19 9.06
C GLU A 460 -3.30 2.63 8.54
N PHE A 461 -3.03 3.95 8.45
CA PHE A 461 -1.80 4.44 7.85
C PHE A 461 -1.34 5.81 8.32
N ALA A 462 -0.04 6.04 8.16
CA ALA A 462 0.64 7.34 8.12
C ALA A 462 1.72 7.29 7.04
N VAL A 463 2.16 8.45 6.55
CA VAL A 463 3.19 8.53 5.51
C VAL A 463 4.30 9.49 5.95
N ALA A 464 5.53 9.00 5.99
CA ALA A 464 6.73 9.79 6.19
C ALA A 464 7.30 10.22 4.83
N LYS A 465 7.56 11.52 4.68
CA LYS A 465 8.39 12.10 3.62
C LYS A 465 9.80 12.27 4.17
N ILE A 466 10.78 11.66 3.52
CA ILE A 466 12.18 11.64 3.93
C ILE A 466 13.00 12.34 2.86
N THR A 467 13.68 13.42 3.23
CA THR A 467 14.50 14.22 2.31
C THR A 467 15.92 14.34 2.84
N LEU A 468 16.86 13.65 2.21
CA LEU A 468 18.28 13.76 2.54
C LEU A 468 18.94 14.79 1.60
N PRO A 469 19.59 15.83 2.14
CA PRO A 469 20.21 16.85 1.32
C PRO A 469 21.41 16.30 0.54
N PRO A 470 21.88 17.03 -0.51
CA PRO A 470 23.13 16.71 -1.17
C PRO A 470 24.30 16.65 -0.18
N GLY A 471 25.17 15.64 -0.34
CA GLY A 471 26.33 15.48 0.53
C GLY A 471 26.08 14.71 1.83
N GLN A 472 24.86 14.33 2.15
CA GLN A 472 24.55 13.44 3.29
C GLN A 472 25.03 12.02 2.98
N PRO A 473 26.08 11.48 3.67
CA PRO A 473 26.67 10.20 3.26
C PRO A 473 25.84 8.99 3.68
N SER A 474 25.18 9.07 4.83
CA SER A 474 24.34 8.00 5.36
C SER A 474 23.24 8.53 6.28
N TYR A 475 22.20 7.72 6.46
CA TYR A 475 21.11 8.01 7.35
C TYR A 475 20.53 6.71 7.93
N ASN A 476 20.33 6.66 9.25
CA ASN A 476 19.63 5.56 9.91
C ASN A 476 18.14 5.87 9.94
N LEU A 477 17.37 5.14 9.14
CA LEU A 477 15.93 5.27 9.11
C LEU A 477 15.34 4.86 10.46
N LYS A 478 14.46 5.71 11.02
CA LYS A 478 13.81 5.44 12.29
C LYS A 478 12.98 4.16 12.22
N PRO A 479 13.22 3.15 13.08
CA PRO A 479 12.40 1.94 13.12
C PRO A 479 10.93 2.26 13.41
N ARG A 480 10.02 1.55 12.74
CA ARG A 480 8.57 1.65 12.98
C ARG A 480 8.08 0.44 13.75
N ASN A 481 7.14 0.62 14.68
CA ASN A 481 6.51 -0.48 15.41
C ASN A 481 5.59 -1.34 14.51
N SER A 482 5.39 -0.94 13.28
CA SER A 482 4.64 -1.64 12.25
C SER A 482 5.51 -1.91 11.03
N ALA A 483 5.11 -2.92 10.24
CA ALA A 483 5.64 -3.04 8.88
C ALA A 483 5.45 -1.76 8.10
N SER A 484 6.35 -1.51 7.14
CA SER A 484 6.29 -0.33 6.28
C SER A 484 6.71 -0.65 4.84
N ILE A 485 6.24 0.19 3.92
CA ILE A 485 6.67 0.17 2.51
C ILE A 485 7.41 1.48 2.24
N LEU A 486 8.66 1.37 1.77
CA LEU A 486 9.53 2.49 1.42
C LEU A 486 9.69 2.57 -0.09
N LEU A 487 9.33 3.71 -0.68
CA LEU A 487 9.55 4.04 -2.09
C LEU A 487 10.67 5.07 -2.22
N ILE A 488 11.63 4.83 -3.10
CA ILE A 488 12.66 5.79 -3.50
C ILE A 488 12.14 6.58 -4.72
N VAL A 489 11.76 7.84 -4.52
CA VAL A 489 11.27 8.72 -5.59
C VAL A 489 12.43 9.38 -6.34
N ASN A 490 13.51 9.71 -5.64
CA ASN A 490 14.72 10.27 -6.24
C ASN A 490 15.97 9.84 -5.46
N GLY A 491 17.05 9.57 -6.17
CA GLY A 491 18.34 9.20 -5.60
C GLY A 491 18.70 7.72 -5.77
N LYS A 492 19.86 7.35 -5.22
CA LYS A 492 20.43 6.01 -5.24
C LYS A 492 21.15 5.74 -3.92
N ALA A 493 20.89 4.60 -3.32
CA ALA A 493 21.47 4.24 -2.04
C ALA A 493 21.85 2.77 -1.98
N LYS A 494 22.84 2.46 -1.12
CA LYS A 494 23.12 1.10 -0.68
C LYS A 494 22.43 0.88 0.65
N ILE A 495 21.61 -0.15 0.72
CA ILE A 495 20.91 -0.60 1.93
C ILE A 495 21.34 -2.06 2.16
N SER A 496 21.95 -2.34 3.31
CA SER A 496 22.65 -3.61 3.54
C SER A 496 23.69 -3.91 2.47
N SER A 497 23.56 -5.01 1.71
CA SER A 497 24.50 -5.38 0.62
C SER A 497 24.01 -4.98 -0.78
N LYS A 498 22.74 -4.58 -0.94
CA LYS A 498 22.12 -4.28 -2.24
C LYS A 498 22.08 -2.79 -2.54
N ILE A 499 22.08 -2.45 -3.82
CA ILE A 499 21.91 -1.07 -4.32
C ILE A 499 20.48 -0.89 -4.79
N PHE A 500 19.85 0.17 -4.31
CA PHE A 500 18.51 0.59 -4.67
C PHE A 500 18.56 1.97 -5.32
N SER A 501 17.73 2.17 -6.31
CA SER A 501 17.67 3.41 -7.09
C SER A 501 16.24 3.95 -7.13
N ARG A 502 16.07 5.08 -7.78
CA ARG A 502 14.76 5.63 -8.10
C ARG A 502 13.80 4.54 -8.58
N GLY A 503 12.58 4.48 -8.03
CA GLY A 503 11.56 3.50 -8.34
C GLY A 503 11.66 2.19 -7.55
N SER A 504 12.76 1.92 -6.83
CA SER A 504 12.83 0.75 -5.94
C SER A 504 11.84 0.89 -4.80
N VAL A 505 11.13 -0.19 -4.52
CA VAL A 505 10.15 -0.33 -3.43
C VAL A 505 10.61 -1.42 -2.48
N LEU A 506 10.63 -1.13 -1.18
CA LEU A 506 11.07 -2.07 -0.16
C LEU A 506 9.97 -2.31 0.88
N PHE A 507 9.72 -3.56 1.22
CA PHE A 507 9.01 -3.92 2.43
C PHE A 507 10.00 -3.98 3.60
N ILE A 508 9.70 -3.30 4.68
CA ILE A 508 10.52 -3.23 5.89
C ILE A 508 9.66 -3.77 7.04
N PRO A 509 10.04 -4.90 7.66
CA PRO A 509 9.36 -5.44 8.83
C PRO A 509 9.34 -4.47 10.02
N ALA A 510 8.40 -4.67 10.93
CA ALA A 510 8.30 -3.91 12.17
C ALA A 510 9.60 -3.99 12.97
N ASN A 511 10.01 -2.85 13.56
CA ASN A 511 11.20 -2.68 14.39
C ASN A 511 12.54 -2.97 13.71
N ASP A 512 12.56 -3.10 12.37
CA ASP A 512 13.81 -3.33 11.63
C ASP A 512 14.61 -2.03 11.47
N GLU A 513 15.92 -2.10 11.71
CA GLU A 513 16.85 -0.99 11.55
C GLU A 513 17.35 -0.91 10.12
N VAL A 514 17.32 0.25 9.51
CA VAL A 514 17.70 0.48 8.12
C VAL A 514 18.73 1.58 8.02
N GLU A 515 19.98 1.21 7.74
CA GLU A 515 21.03 2.16 7.35
C GLU A 515 20.94 2.40 5.84
N ILE A 516 20.75 3.66 5.44
CA ILE A 516 20.73 4.12 4.05
C ILE A 516 22.06 4.81 3.76
N LYS A 517 22.92 4.20 2.92
CA LYS A 517 24.17 4.82 2.45
C LYS A 517 23.93 5.45 1.09
N VAL A 518 23.93 6.78 1.03
CA VAL A 518 23.65 7.53 -0.20
C VAL A 518 24.83 7.38 -1.17
N LEU A 519 24.56 6.96 -2.40
CA LEU A 519 25.59 6.71 -3.42
C LEU A 519 25.78 7.85 -4.43
N CYS A 520 24.80 8.76 -4.53
CA CYS A 520 24.88 9.93 -5.42
C CYS A 520 24.48 11.17 -4.63
N GLY A 521 25.42 12.09 -4.45
CA GLY A 521 25.27 13.27 -3.60
C GLY A 521 24.97 14.58 -4.34
N CYS A 522 24.73 14.56 -5.67
CA CYS A 522 24.52 15.80 -6.45
C CYS A 522 23.11 16.40 -6.28
N HIS A 523 22.13 15.57 -5.98
CA HIS A 523 20.74 15.98 -5.79
C HIS A 523 20.20 15.42 -4.47
N PRO A 524 19.16 16.06 -3.89
CA PRO A 524 18.50 15.52 -2.70
C PRO A 524 17.93 14.13 -2.97
N MET A 525 18.10 13.20 -2.03
CA MET A 525 17.41 11.92 -2.07
C MET A 525 16.01 12.09 -1.46
N LEU A 526 14.97 11.72 -2.20
CA LEU A 526 13.59 11.80 -1.78
C LEU A 526 12.98 10.40 -1.69
N MET A 527 12.42 10.10 -0.52
CA MET A 527 11.75 8.83 -0.25
C MET A 527 10.42 9.08 0.46
N PHE A 528 9.50 8.13 0.30
CA PHE A 528 8.26 8.08 1.09
C PHE A 528 8.11 6.72 1.73
N GLN A 529 7.71 6.70 3.00
CA GLN A 529 7.49 5.49 3.78
C GLN A 529 6.06 5.47 4.32
N ALA A 530 5.24 4.53 3.84
CA ALA A 530 3.92 4.26 4.41
C ALA A 530 4.02 3.20 5.50
N PHE A 531 3.32 3.40 6.61
CA PHE A 531 3.29 2.50 7.76
C PHE A 531 1.96 2.66 8.52
N SER A 532 1.58 1.66 9.34
CA SER A 532 0.37 1.77 10.16
C SER A 532 0.53 2.79 11.28
N ASN A 533 -0.56 3.49 11.61
CA ASN A 533 -0.60 4.59 12.60
C ASN A 533 -1.12 4.11 13.97
N VAL A 534 -0.96 2.80 14.32
CA VAL A 534 -1.32 2.19 15.61
C VAL A 534 -0.20 2.24 16.63
#